data_cb460f1eb68a71e83769ef7bbd9a4538
#
_entry.id   cb460f1eb68a71e83769ef7bbd9a4538
#
_cell.length_a   1.000
_cell.length_b   1.000
_cell.length_c   1.000
_cell.angle_alpha   90.00
_cell.angle_beta   90.00
_cell.angle_gamma   90.00
#
_symmetry.space_group_name_H-M   'P 1'
#
loop_
_entity.id
_entity.type
_entity.pdbx_description
1 polymer ?
#
loop_
_entity_poly.entity_id
_entity_poly.type
_entity_poly.pdbx_seq_one_letter_code
_entity_poly.pdbx_strand_id
1 'polypeptide(L)'
;MPEPTKFEKPIRVSYLTEQTSHHPPVSAFFVDCPEKGITARGFDQISAKFTGTSVKVTPGEHNLGIFITLEKRDNEQYQLTHPAAHLGGLLRGGLNVTVGDFCYITCPKTRIKTILHYMEEGWLGKTQNKVEGVIFSYDPENDIYSKERDVPTKDILARITGNWKEKLFYSLGPKSVSPTYFPIHV
;
A
#
# COMPACT_ATOMS: atom_id res chain seq x y z
N MET A 1 23.07 8.25 -1.93
CA MET A 1 22.35 9.50 -1.64
C MET A 1 23.15 10.64 -2.24
N PRO A 2 22.58 11.55 -3.02
CA PRO A 2 23.27 12.78 -3.37
C PRO A 2 23.52 13.58 -2.09
N GLU A 3 24.70 14.16 -1.94
CA GLU A 3 25.02 15.03 -0.81
C GLU A 3 24.02 16.20 -0.77
N PRO A 4 23.49 16.58 0.42
CA PRO A 4 22.60 17.73 0.53
C PRO A 4 23.34 18.99 0.08
N THR A 5 22.76 19.68 -0.89
CA THR A 5 23.26 21.00 -1.29
C THR A 5 23.23 21.94 -0.10
N LYS A 6 24.27 22.72 0.09
CA LYS A 6 24.60 23.58 1.26
C LYS A 6 23.51 24.59 1.70
N PHE A 7 22.31 24.58 1.11
CA PHE A 7 21.26 25.59 1.33
C PHE A 7 19.85 25.00 1.61
N GLU A 8 19.69 23.70 1.70
CA GLU A 8 18.39 23.15 2.06
C GLU A 8 18.20 23.19 3.58
N LYS A 9 17.11 23.85 4.03
CA LYS A 9 16.72 23.82 5.43
C LYS A 9 16.49 22.36 5.86
N PRO A 10 16.93 21.96 7.06
CA PRO A 10 16.72 20.61 7.54
C PRO A 10 15.22 20.28 7.57
N ILE A 11 14.86 19.13 7.05
CA ILE A 11 13.49 18.61 7.09
C ILE A 11 13.34 17.80 8.36
N ARG A 12 12.35 18.14 9.17
CA ARG A 12 12.02 17.41 10.38
C ARG A 12 10.83 16.51 10.13
N VAL A 13 10.95 15.25 10.51
CA VAL A 13 9.85 14.30 10.55
C VAL A 13 9.64 13.86 11.98
N SER A 14 8.45 14.06 12.51
CA SER A 14 8.03 13.58 13.83
C SER A 14 7.20 12.32 13.65
N TYR A 15 7.47 11.30 14.45
CA TYR A 15 6.70 10.06 14.50
C TYR A 15 6.28 9.80 15.94
N LEU A 16 4.98 9.64 16.14
CA LEU A 16 4.38 9.28 17.42
C LEU A 16 3.59 7.98 17.24
N THR A 17 3.75 7.04 18.14
CA THR A 17 2.96 5.81 18.17
C THR A 17 2.59 5.43 19.58
N GLU A 18 1.41 4.87 19.76
CA GLU A 18 0.87 4.44 21.03
C GLU A 18 0.01 3.20 20.86
N GLN A 19 0.15 2.23 21.77
CA GLN A 19 -0.82 1.16 21.90
C GLN A 19 -2.04 1.67 22.67
N THR A 20 -3.13 1.94 21.93
CA THR A 20 -4.35 2.56 22.48
C THR A 20 -5.31 1.55 23.10
N SER A 21 -5.15 0.27 22.80
CA SER A 21 -5.91 -0.84 23.41
C SER A 21 -5.03 -2.08 23.54
N HIS A 22 -5.22 -2.82 24.64
CA HIS A 22 -4.50 -4.07 24.90
C HIS A 22 -5.29 -5.31 24.48
N HIS A 23 -6.59 -5.30 24.66
CA HIS A 23 -7.50 -6.38 24.24
C HIS A 23 -8.77 -5.81 23.61
N PRO A 24 -8.95 -5.92 22.27
CA PRO A 24 -7.97 -6.39 21.28
C PRO A 24 -6.78 -5.41 21.17
N PRO A 25 -5.60 -5.88 20.76
CA PRO A 25 -4.44 -5.01 20.61
C PRO A 25 -4.67 -4.04 19.44
N VAL A 26 -4.60 -2.75 19.74
CA VAL A 26 -4.70 -1.67 18.75
C VAL A 26 -3.56 -0.69 18.99
N SER A 27 -2.81 -0.40 17.94
CA SER A 27 -1.76 0.62 17.96
C SER A 27 -2.11 1.73 16.99
N ALA A 28 -2.04 2.97 17.45
CA ALA A 28 -2.21 4.16 16.61
C ALA A 28 -0.86 4.82 16.32
N PHE A 29 -0.78 5.52 15.21
CA PHE A 29 0.40 6.31 14.88
C PHE A 29 0.02 7.64 14.21
N PHE A 30 0.93 8.60 14.35
CA PHE A 30 0.86 9.89 13.68
C PHE A 30 2.25 10.29 13.21
N VAL A 31 2.34 10.72 11.95
CA VAL A 31 3.56 11.26 11.34
C VAL A 31 3.30 12.68 10.91
N ASP A 32 4.25 13.58 11.18
CA ASP A 32 4.18 14.97 10.80
C ASP A 32 5.49 15.44 10.17
N CYS A 33 5.37 16.09 9.01
CA CYS A 33 6.46 16.74 8.29
C CYS A 33 6.04 18.15 7.86
N PRO A 34 6.12 19.16 8.79
CA PRO A 34 5.60 20.49 8.57
C PRO A 34 6.24 21.21 7.38
N GLU A 35 7.54 21.01 7.17
CA GLU A 35 8.26 21.67 6.07
C GLU A 35 7.76 21.24 4.70
N LYS A 36 7.29 20.01 4.59
CA LYS A 36 6.68 19.48 3.36
C LYS A 36 5.16 19.66 3.33
N GLY A 37 4.52 19.91 4.47
CA GLY A 37 3.06 19.93 4.63
C GLY A 37 2.47 18.54 4.37
N ILE A 38 3.06 17.52 5.00
CA ILE A 38 2.63 16.14 4.86
C ILE A 38 2.36 15.59 6.25
N THR A 39 1.16 15.06 6.47
CA THR A 39 0.82 14.29 7.65
C THR A 39 0.37 12.89 7.27
N ALA A 40 0.63 11.91 8.13
CA ALA A 40 0.08 10.58 7.99
C ALA A 40 -0.45 10.10 9.35
N ARG A 41 -1.56 9.38 9.33
CA ARG A 41 -2.18 8.81 10.53
C ARG A 41 -2.84 7.48 10.21
N GLY A 42 -2.89 6.64 11.21
CA GLY A 42 -3.60 5.37 11.12
C GLY A 42 -3.64 4.68 12.47
N PHE A 43 -4.35 3.58 12.51
CA PHE A 43 -4.26 2.63 13.60
C PHE A 43 -4.26 1.22 13.02
N ASP A 44 -3.55 0.35 13.69
CA ASP A 44 -3.44 -1.06 13.32
C ASP A 44 -4.13 -1.93 14.37
N GLN A 45 -5.17 -2.59 13.94
CA GLN A 45 -5.78 -3.72 14.57
C GLN A 45 -5.62 -4.89 13.62
N ILE A 46 -4.86 -5.90 14.00
CA ILE A 46 -4.63 -7.07 13.16
C ILE A 46 -5.45 -8.25 13.63
N SER A 47 -5.90 -9.05 12.68
CA SER A 47 -6.56 -10.33 12.89
C SER A 47 -5.67 -11.45 12.35
N ALA A 48 -5.47 -12.50 13.12
CA ALA A 48 -4.67 -13.65 12.75
C ALA A 48 -5.52 -14.91 12.71
N LYS A 49 -5.43 -15.68 11.61
CA LYS A 49 -6.14 -16.94 11.45
C LYS A 49 -5.16 -18.05 11.06
N PHE A 50 -5.15 -19.13 11.83
CA PHE A 50 -4.40 -20.33 11.48
C PHE A 50 -5.11 -21.10 10.37
N THR A 51 -4.38 -21.46 9.31
CA THR A 51 -4.89 -22.16 8.12
C THR A 51 -4.45 -23.64 8.04
N GLY A 52 -3.90 -24.18 9.14
CA GLY A 52 -3.37 -25.55 9.22
C GLY A 52 -1.86 -25.64 8.94
N THR A 53 -1.33 -24.89 8.01
CA THR A 53 0.11 -24.88 7.64
C THR A 53 0.76 -23.49 7.71
N SER A 54 -0.05 -22.44 7.81
CA SER A 54 0.38 -21.05 7.87
C SER A 54 -0.53 -20.24 8.77
N VAL A 55 -0.12 -19.03 9.12
CA VAL A 55 -0.98 -18.02 9.75
C VAL A 55 -1.25 -16.91 8.76
N LYS A 56 -2.51 -16.69 8.43
CA LYS A 56 -2.93 -15.51 7.66
C LYS A 56 -3.17 -14.35 8.62
N VAL A 57 -2.51 -13.24 8.38
CA VAL A 57 -2.68 -11.97 9.11
C VAL A 57 -3.36 -10.98 8.19
N THR A 58 -4.48 -10.44 8.62
CA THR A 58 -5.28 -9.47 7.87
C THR A 58 -5.57 -8.25 8.73
N PRO A 59 -5.88 -7.10 8.14
CA PRO A 59 -6.47 -5.99 8.87
C PRO A 59 -7.71 -6.47 9.65
N GLY A 60 -7.86 -6.01 10.88
CA GLY A 60 -9.07 -6.25 11.67
C GLY A 60 -10.27 -5.52 11.08
N GLU A 61 -11.47 -5.89 11.52
CA GLU A 61 -12.74 -5.38 10.99
C GLU A 61 -12.86 -3.84 10.99
N HIS A 62 -12.25 -3.19 11.98
CA HIS A 62 -12.30 -1.74 12.13
C HIS A 62 -11.06 -1.01 11.59
N ASN A 63 -10.10 -1.72 11.00
CA ASN A 63 -8.90 -1.11 10.45
C ASN A 63 -9.21 -0.41 9.13
N LEU A 64 -9.23 0.92 9.16
CA LEU A 64 -9.49 1.76 7.99
C LEU A 64 -8.24 2.00 7.13
N GLY A 65 -7.08 1.53 7.57
CA GLY A 65 -5.80 1.77 6.90
C GLY A 65 -5.13 3.08 7.30
N ILE A 66 -4.30 3.57 6.41
CA ILE A 66 -3.47 4.76 6.59
C ILE A 66 -4.08 5.94 5.84
N PHE A 67 -4.15 7.10 6.48
CA PHE A 67 -4.55 8.36 5.86
C PHE A 67 -3.34 9.28 5.72
N ILE A 68 -3.01 9.67 4.49
CA ILE A 68 -1.95 10.63 4.19
C ILE A 68 -2.59 11.91 3.68
N THR A 69 -2.26 13.06 4.29
CA THR A 69 -2.75 14.37 3.87
C THR A 69 -1.61 15.22 3.32
N LEU A 70 -1.83 15.79 2.16
CA LEU A 70 -0.94 16.74 1.49
C LEU A 70 -1.49 18.15 1.65
N GLU A 71 -1.09 18.86 2.71
CA GLU A 71 -1.63 20.18 3.07
C GLU A 71 -1.40 21.22 1.97
N LYS A 72 -0.20 21.20 1.35
CA LYS A 72 0.17 22.11 0.25
C LYS A 72 -0.57 21.83 -1.07
N ARG A 73 -1.32 20.74 -1.13
CA ARG A 73 -2.20 20.38 -2.24
C ARG A 73 -3.67 20.53 -1.85
N ASP A 74 -3.96 21.59 -1.08
CA ASP A 74 -5.31 21.92 -0.65
C ASP A 74 -5.94 20.76 0.17
N ASN A 75 -5.16 20.22 1.11
CA ASN A 75 -5.54 19.10 1.98
C ASN A 75 -5.99 17.84 1.21
N GLU A 76 -5.34 17.56 0.09
CA GLU A 76 -5.56 16.32 -0.66
C GLU A 76 -5.25 15.12 0.23
N GLN A 77 -6.23 14.24 0.45
CA GLN A 77 -6.11 13.11 1.36
C GLN A 77 -6.21 11.79 0.62
N TYR A 78 -5.25 10.92 0.91
CA TYR A 78 -5.20 9.55 0.42
C TYR A 78 -5.49 8.58 1.56
N GLN A 79 -6.33 7.59 1.30
CA GLN A 79 -6.55 6.45 2.17
C GLN A 79 -5.90 5.21 1.54
N LEU A 80 -5.03 4.53 2.31
CA LEU A 80 -4.34 3.32 1.89
C LEU A 80 -4.80 2.17 2.78
N THR A 81 -5.32 1.09 2.18
CA THR A 81 -5.63 -0.14 2.93
C THR A 81 -4.41 -1.05 3.01
N HIS A 82 -4.46 -2.07 3.86
CA HIS A 82 -3.38 -3.04 4.01
C HIS A 82 -3.67 -4.32 3.23
N PRO A 83 -2.68 -4.91 2.55
CA PRO A 83 -2.78 -6.28 2.04
C PRO A 83 -2.74 -7.29 3.18
N ALA A 84 -3.01 -8.55 2.88
CA ALA A 84 -2.81 -9.64 3.83
C ALA A 84 -1.34 -10.07 3.88
N ALA A 85 -0.90 -10.53 5.05
CA ALA A 85 0.39 -11.20 5.22
C ALA A 85 0.17 -12.68 5.58
N HIS A 86 1.05 -13.54 5.10
CA HIS A 86 1.03 -14.96 5.38
C HIS A 86 2.37 -15.38 6.01
N LEU A 87 2.29 -15.93 7.23
CA LEU A 87 3.44 -16.53 7.89
C LEU A 87 3.44 -18.04 7.60
N GLY A 88 4.34 -18.46 6.73
CA GLY A 88 4.51 -19.85 6.32
C GLY A 88 5.74 -20.51 6.96
N GLY A 89 5.95 -21.79 6.63
CA GLY A 89 7.14 -22.54 7.05
C GLY A 89 7.11 -23.07 8.50
N LEU A 90 6.00 -22.90 9.23
CA LEU A 90 5.88 -23.31 10.62
C LEU A 90 6.20 -24.81 10.84
N LEU A 91 5.84 -25.69 9.89
CA LEU A 91 6.06 -27.13 9.96
C LEU A 91 7.41 -27.59 9.39
N ARG A 92 8.11 -26.72 8.65
CA ARG A 92 9.37 -27.06 7.93
C ARG A 92 10.61 -26.39 8.52
N GLY A 93 10.46 -25.65 9.64
CA GLY A 93 11.56 -25.01 10.34
C GLY A 93 12.16 -23.76 9.68
N GLY A 94 11.59 -23.28 8.58
CA GLY A 94 12.00 -22.05 7.90
C GLY A 94 10.85 -21.05 7.84
N LEU A 95 10.71 -20.17 8.86
CA LEU A 95 9.70 -19.13 8.86
C LEU A 95 9.90 -18.19 7.66
N ASN A 96 8.83 -17.98 6.89
CA ASN A 96 8.78 -17.00 5.81
C ASN A 96 7.54 -16.15 5.92
N VAL A 97 7.65 -14.88 5.50
CA VAL A 97 6.52 -13.95 5.40
C VAL A 97 6.33 -13.59 3.95
N THR A 98 5.13 -13.82 3.45
CA THR A 98 4.70 -13.40 2.12
C THR A 98 3.56 -12.39 2.24
N VAL A 99 3.43 -11.51 1.26
CA VAL A 99 2.33 -10.55 1.16
C VAL A 99 1.44 -10.99 0.02
N GLY A 100 0.15 -10.97 0.24
CA GLY A 100 -0.85 -11.37 -0.75
C GLY A 100 -2.11 -10.50 -0.67
N ASP A 101 -3.05 -10.75 -1.60
CA ASP A 101 -4.33 -10.06 -1.61
C ASP A 101 -4.26 -8.62 -2.16
N PHE A 102 -5.36 -7.89 -2.06
CA PHE A 102 -5.51 -6.56 -2.64
C PHE A 102 -5.24 -5.45 -1.63
N CYS A 103 -4.68 -4.35 -2.12
CA CYS A 103 -4.52 -3.09 -1.43
C CYS A 103 -5.13 -1.98 -2.29
N TYR A 104 -5.81 -1.04 -1.67
CA TYR A 104 -6.46 0.08 -2.34
C TYR A 104 -5.87 1.40 -1.86
N ILE A 105 -5.66 2.31 -2.81
CA ILE A 105 -5.30 3.69 -2.52
C ILE A 105 -6.38 4.57 -3.15
N THR A 106 -7.09 5.35 -2.36
CA THR A 106 -8.17 6.20 -2.82
C THR A 106 -7.94 7.66 -2.46
N CYS A 107 -8.27 8.55 -3.38
CA CYS A 107 -8.34 9.98 -3.15
C CYS A 107 -9.66 10.52 -3.72
N PRO A 108 -10.70 10.68 -2.89
CA PRO A 108 -12.00 11.15 -3.37
C PRO A 108 -11.95 12.52 -4.03
N LYS A 109 -11.09 13.42 -3.54
CA LYS A 109 -10.93 14.77 -4.08
C LYS A 109 -10.45 14.76 -5.54
N THR A 110 -9.51 13.90 -5.88
CA THR A 110 -9.00 13.77 -7.25
C THR A 110 -9.78 12.79 -8.09
N ARG A 111 -10.71 12.03 -7.49
CA ARG A 111 -11.46 10.95 -8.12
C ARG A 111 -10.55 9.88 -8.74
N ILE A 112 -9.40 9.64 -8.10
CA ILE A 112 -8.42 8.63 -8.52
C ILE A 112 -8.35 7.52 -7.48
N LYS A 113 -8.41 6.29 -7.97
CA LYS A 113 -8.22 5.07 -7.18
C LYS A 113 -7.13 4.21 -7.79
N THR A 114 -6.38 3.54 -6.92
CA THR A 114 -5.41 2.51 -7.31
C THR A 114 -5.84 1.19 -6.69
N ILE A 115 -5.80 0.13 -7.46
CA ILE A 115 -5.91 -1.25 -7.00
C ILE A 115 -4.55 -1.89 -7.21
N LEU A 116 -3.94 -2.38 -6.13
CA LEU A 116 -2.71 -3.17 -6.15
C LEU A 116 -3.06 -4.61 -5.77
N HIS A 117 -2.61 -5.56 -6.55
CA HIS A 117 -2.74 -6.98 -6.29
C HIS A 117 -1.35 -7.56 -5.98
N TYR A 118 -1.13 -7.92 -4.72
CA TYR A 118 0.05 -8.66 -4.29
C TYR A 118 -0.18 -10.13 -4.60
N MET A 119 0.56 -10.65 -5.58
CA MET A 119 0.38 -12.02 -6.06
C MET A 119 0.90 -13.01 -5.02
N GLU A 120 0.05 -13.95 -4.63
CA GLU A 120 0.49 -15.06 -3.77
C GLU A 120 1.56 -15.89 -4.47
N GLU A 121 2.56 -16.32 -3.73
CA GLU A 121 3.62 -17.18 -4.26
C GLU A 121 3.03 -18.53 -4.68
N GLY A 122 3.10 -18.86 -5.97
CA GLY A 122 2.68 -20.16 -6.45
C GLY A 122 3.60 -21.26 -5.90
N TRP A 123 3.08 -22.46 -5.72
CA TRP A 123 3.81 -23.64 -5.19
C TRP A 123 5.12 -23.95 -5.94
N LEU A 124 5.28 -23.47 -7.16
CA LEU A 124 6.50 -23.64 -7.98
C LEU A 124 7.50 -22.46 -7.88
N GLY A 125 7.28 -21.49 -6.99
CA GLY A 125 8.24 -20.43 -6.65
C GLY A 125 8.63 -19.47 -7.77
N LYS A 126 7.89 -19.41 -8.89
CA LYS A 126 8.28 -18.64 -10.08
C LYS A 126 7.98 -17.15 -10.03
N THR A 127 7.20 -16.67 -9.06
CA THR A 127 6.75 -15.26 -9.00
C THR A 127 6.83 -14.72 -7.57
N GLN A 128 8.05 -14.67 -7.02
CA GLN A 128 8.24 -14.11 -5.69
C GLN A 128 8.01 -12.60 -5.69
N ASN A 129 7.27 -12.12 -4.69
CA ASN A 129 7.06 -10.69 -4.39
C ASN A 129 6.46 -9.87 -5.55
N LYS A 130 5.75 -10.52 -6.47
CA LYS A 130 5.13 -9.84 -7.61
C LYS A 130 3.95 -8.98 -7.16
N VAL A 131 3.85 -7.78 -7.72
CA VAL A 131 2.69 -6.90 -7.59
C VAL A 131 2.28 -6.38 -8.96
N GLU A 132 0.98 -6.34 -9.20
CA GLU A 132 0.36 -5.74 -10.36
C GLU A 132 -0.74 -4.78 -9.91
N GLY A 133 -1.09 -3.81 -10.74
CA GLY A 133 -2.17 -2.91 -10.37
C GLY A 133 -2.52 -1.92 -11.46
N VAL A 134 -3.59 -1.17 -11.19
CA VAL A 134 -4.09 -0.11 -12.06
C VAL A 134 -4.37 1.15 -11.26
N ILE A 135 -4.08 2.29 -11.87
CA ILE A 135 -4.52 3.62 -11.44
C ILE A 135 -5.63 4.03 -12.39
N PHE A 136 -6.76 4.43 -11.87
CA PHE A 136 -7.93 4.73 -12.69
C PHE A 136 -8.82 5.83 -12.09
N SER A 137 -9.61 6.45 -12.96
CA SER A 137 -10.65 7.40 -12.54
C SER A 137 -11.85 6.63 -12.00
N TYR A 138 -12.34 7.01 -10.81
CA TYR A 138 -13.48 6.35 -10.16
C TYR A 138 -14.49 7.36 -9.66
N ASP A 139 -15.69 6.90 -9.37
CA ASP A 139 -16.73 7.66 -8.70
C ASP A 139 -16.76 7.33 -7.19
N PRO A 140 -16.38 8.28 -6.30
CA PRO A 140 -16.39 8.03 -4.86
C PRO A 140 -17.76 7.68 -4.29
N GLU A 141 -18.85 8.16 -4.93
CA GLU A 141 -20.23 7.87 -4.52
C GLU A 141 -20.71 6.50 -4.99
N ASN A 142 -19.98 5.87 -5.95
CA ASN A 142 -20.33 4.59 -6.53
C ASN A 142 -19.06 3.74 -6.80
N ASP A 143 -18.31 3.47 -5.73
CA ASP A 143 -17.06 2.68 -5.80
C ASP A 143 -17.34 1.17 -5.85
N ILE A 144 -17.54 0.63 -7.04
CA ILE A 144 -17.90 -0.78 -7.27
C ILE A 144 -16.72 -1.66 -7.65
N TYR A 145 -15.56 -1.09 -8.05
CA TYR A 145 -14.44 -1.87 -8.54
C TYR A 145 -13.50 -2.30 -7.41
N SER A 146 -13.37 -3.61 -7.22
CA SER A 146 -12.48 -4.22 -6.24
C SER A 146 -11.32 -5.02 -6.85
N LYS A 147 -11.37 -5.28 -8.16
CA LYS A 147 -10.33 -6.04 -8.89
C LYS A 147 -9.94 -5.28 -10.16
N GLU A 148 -8.66 -5.33 -10.49
CA GLU A 148 -8.09 -4.70 -11.69
C GLU A 148 -8.85 -5.05 -12.98
N ARG A 149 -9.21 -6.32 -13.15
CA ARG A 149 -9.89 -6.83 -14.34
C ARG A 149 -11.31 -6.28 -14.56
N ASP A 150 -11.92 -5.78 -13.48
CA ASP A 150 -13.30 -5.29 -13.52
C ASP A 150 -13.33 -3.79 -13.90
N VAL A 151 -12.17 -3.12 -13.91
CA VAL A 151 -12.06 -1.70 -14.27
C VAL A 151 -12.15 -1.52 -15.78
N PRO A 152 -13.07 -0.68 -16.28
CA PRO A 152 -13.17 -0.38 -17.71
C PRO A 152 -11.87 0.21 -18.27
N THR A 153 -11.42 -0.28 -19.41
CA THR A 153 -10.15 0.15 -20.02
C THR A 153 -10.08 1.66 -20.26
N LYS A 154 -11.22 2.30 -20.56
CA LYS A 154 -11.31 3.76 -20.79
C LYS A 154 -11.00 4.59 -19.55
N ASP A 155 -11.22 4.04 -18.36
CA ASP A 155 -11.03 4.72 -17.08
C ASP A 155 -9.60 4.53 -16.53
N ILE A 156 -8.82 3.61 -17.11
CA ILE A 156 -7.45 3.31 -16.69
C ILE A 156 -6.50 4.44 -17.13
N LEU A 157 -5.86 5.06 -16.15
CA LEU A 157 -4.87 6.11 -16.33
C LEU A 157 -3.45 5.57 -16.41
N ALA A 158 -3.15 4.53 -15.63
CA ALA A 158 -1.85 3.88 -15.64
C ALA A 158 -1.94 2.43 -15.16
N ARG A 159 -0.94 1.63 -15.52
CA ARG A 159 -0.74 0.27 -15.01
C ARG A 159 0.56 0.20 -14.24
N ILE A 160 0.55 -0.62 -13.18
CA ILE A 160 1.68 -0.87 -12.29
C ILE A 160 2.03 -2.35 -12.39
N THR A 161 3.32 -2.68 -12.44
CA THR A 161 3.81 -4.06 -12.34
C THR A 161 5.20 -4.06 -11.75
N GLY A 162 5.60 -5.15 -11.12
CA GLY A 162 6.96 -5.32 -10.63
C GLY A 162 7.09 -6.24 -9.44
N ASN A 163 8.18 -6.07 -8.74
CA ASN A 163 8.52 -6.76 -7.50
C ASN A 163 8.55 -5.72 -6.36
N TRP A 164 7.69 -5.89 -5.36
CA TRP A 164 7.56 -4.91 -4.29
C TRP A 164 8.78 -4.84 -3.33
N LYS A 165 9.67 -5.84 -3.38
CA LYS A 165 10.98 -5.82 -2.69
C LYS A 165 12.11 -5.22 -3.52
N GLU A 166 11.89 -4.97 -4.81
CA GLU A 166 12.95 -4.52 -5.72
C GLU A 166 12.52 -3.28 -6.50
N LYS A 167 11.74 -3.47 -7.57
CA LYS A 167 11.44 -2.43 -8.54
C LYS A 167 9.98 -2.47 -8.96
N LEU A 168 9.36 -1.31 -8.97
CA LEU A 168 8.05 -1.10 -9.57
C LEU A 168 8.19 -0.31 -10.86
N PHE A 169 7.41 -0.73 -11.85
CA PHE A 169 7.28 -0.07 -13.13
C PHE A 169 5.85 0.43 -13.28
N TYR A 170 5.70 1.58 -13.90
CA TYR A 170 4.39 2.04 -14.32
C TYR A 170 4.41 2.43 -15.79
N SER A 171 3.26 2.28 -16.46
CA SER A 171 3.04 2.74 -17.83
C SER A 171 1.80 3.60 -17.87
N LEU A 172 1.89 4.77 -18.52
CA LEU A 172 0.74 5.64 -18.70
C LEU A 172 -0.22 5.08 -19.74
N GLY A 173 -1.51 5.25 -19.49
CA GLY A 173 -2.58 4.78 -20.37
C GLY A 173 -2.96 3.32 -20.17
N PRO A 174 -3.99 2.87 -20.91
CA PRO A 174 -4.55 1.53 -20.77
C PRO A 174 -3.67 0.41 -21.35
N LYS A 175 -2.72 0.78 -22.20
CA LYS A 175 -1.77 -0.16 -22.84
C LYS A 175 -0.36 0.12 -22.31
N SER A 176 0.35 -0.92 -21.90
CA SER A 176 1.75 -0.83 -21.49
C SER A 176 2.62 -0.49 -22.70
N VAL A 177 3.20 0.71 -22.74
CA VAL A 177 4.02 1.17 -23.89
C VAL A 177 5.47 1.42 -23.51
N SER A 178 5.90 1.54 -22.38
CA SER A 178 7.28 1.58 -21.89
C SER A 178 7.27 1.78 -20.38
N PRO A 179 7.80 0.88 -19.61
CA PRO A 179 7.81 1.02 -18.17
C PRO A 179 8.74 2.15 -17.74
N THR A 180 8.21 3.11 -17.02
CA THR A 180 9.01 4.08 -16.28
C THR A 180 9.36 3.48 -14.92
N TYR A 181 10.61 3.60 -14.56
CA TYR A 181 11.18 2.99 -13.36
C TYR A 181 11.13 3.96 -12.16
N PHE A 182 10.59 3.47 -11.03
CA PHE A 182 10.76 4.11 -9.74
C PHE A 182 11.60 3.19 -8.83
N PRO A 183 12.80 3.62 -8.42
CA PRO A 183 13.54 2.88 -7.41
C PRO A 183 12.77 2.96 -6.07
N ILE A 184 12.44 1.82 -5.51
CA ILE A 184 12.06 1.75 -4.10
C ILE A 184 13.37 1.70 -3.32
N HIS A 185 13.67 2.76 -2.58
CA HIS A 185 14.74 2.73 -1.60
C HIS A 185 14.14 2.17 -0.30
N VAL A 186 14.50 0.94 0.01
CA VAL A 186 14.21 0.29 1.29
C VAL A 186 15.28 0.68 2.30
#